data_a22aae80ae4028a4fec7596172545906
#
_entry.id   a22aae80ae4028a4fec7596172545906
#
_cell.length_a   1.000
_cell.length_b   1.000
_cell.length_c   1.000
_cell.angle_alpha   90.00
_cell.angle_beta   90.00
_cell.angle_gamma   90.00
#
_symmetry.space_group_name_H-M   'P 1'
#
loop_
_entity.id
_entity.type
_entity.pdbx_description
1 polymer ?
#
loop_
_entity_poly.entity_id
_entity_poly.type
_entity_poly.pdbx_seq_one_letter_code
_entity_poly.pdbx_strand_id
1 'polypeptide(L)'
;KGLLGLHLEGPWINPEKKGAHLKEYICTPTEEDVKNLIKEAAGIVKMITLAPEMVEESIIDLLLENGILISAGHSNASYKQAVTGFKKIKLATHLFNAMSPLQSREPGMVGAILNSDTVNSSIVADGRHADFASIQLCKKILGERLFLITDAVAETTSGTYQHVFKNDHFTLPDGTLSGSALTMMKAVKNCVQQAGIELAEALRMASLYPARILKTENEQGLIKKNYKAAFVVFDNELNLAEVIDFS
;
A
#
# COMPACT_ATOMS: atom_id res chain seq x y z
N LYS A 1 -17.59 -11.18 4.21
CA LYS A 1 -17.29 -11.39 2.79
C LYS A 1 -16.26 -10.35 2.33
N GLY A 2 -15.39 -10.70 1.37
CA GLY A 2 -14.40 -9.79 0.81
C GLY A 2 -13.09 -9.65 1.61
N LEU A 3 -13.00 -10.14 2.83
CA LEU A 3 -11.76 -10.16 3.61
C LEU A 3 -10.90 -11.36 3.17
N LEU A 4 -9.72 -11.08 2.64
CA LEU A 4 -8.76 -12.11 2.19
C LEU A 4 -7.71 -12.46 3.26
N GLY A 5 -7.50 -11.58 4.22
CA GLY A 5 -6.52 -11.70 5.27
C GLY A 5 -6.06 -10.34 5.78
N LEU A 6 -4.97 -10.34 6.53
CA LEU A 6 -4.38 -9.13 7.09
C LEU A 6 -3.13 -8.72 6.32
N HIS A 7 -2.96 -7.43 6.15
CA HIS A 7 -1.71 -6.77 5.80
C HIS A 7 -1.22 -6.04 7.05
N LEU A 8 -0.14 -6.49 7.64
CA LEU A 8 0.49 -5.83 8.78
C LEU A 8 1.39 -4.70 8.28
N GLU A 9 1.26 -3.51 8.85
CA GLU A 9 2.16 -2.40 8.60
C GLU A 9 3.09 -2.23 9.80
N GLY A 10 4.36 -2.61 9.60
CA GLY A 10 5.31 -2.71 10.70
C GLY A 10 5.07 -3.95 11.59
N PRO A 11 5.68 -4.00 12.80
CA PRO A 11 6.50 -2.97 13.47
C PRO A 11 7.96 -2.88 13.01
N TRP A 12 8.37 -3.66 12.03
CA TRP A 12 9.75 -3.78 11.54
C TRP A 12 10.07 -2.69 10.50
N ILE A 13 9.90 -1.46 10.91
CA ILE A 13 10.03 -0.26 10.08
C ILE A 13 11.15 0.65 10.59
N ASN A 14 11.54 1.63 9.79
CA ASN A 14 12.58 2.58 10.19
C ASN A 14 11.99 3.67 11.11
N PRO A 15 12.54 3.88 12.32
CA PRO A 15 12.03 4.88 13.27
C PRO A 15 12.10 6.33 12.74
N GLU A 16 12.99 6.63 11.78
CA GLU A 16 13.03 7.93 11.12
C GLU A 16 11.90 8.12 10.10
N LYS A 17 11.26 7.03 9.70
CA LYS A 17 10.13 6.99 8.76
C LYS A 17 8.88 6.40 9.39
N LYS A 18 8.73 6.58 10.69
CA LYS A 18 7.63 5.99 11.46
C LYS A 18 6.23 6.44 11.02
N GLY A 19 6.08 7.62 10.39
CA GLY A 19 4.75 8.18 10.10
C GLY A 19 3.92 8.30 11.38
N ALA A 20 2.73 7.73 11.36
CA ALA A 20 1.82 7.68 12.50
C ALA A 20 2.13 6.57 13.53
N HIS A 21 3.07 5.67 13.22
CA HIS A 21 3.43 4.59 14.16
C HIS A 21 4.09 5.13 15.42
N LEU A 22 3.81 4.49 16.54
CA LEU A 22 4.41 4.84 17.83
C LEU A 22 5.81 4.25 17.91
N LYS A 23 6.78 5.10 18.20
CA LYS A 23 8.21 4.75 18.19
C LYS A 23 8.54 3.59 19.15
N GLU A 24 7.82 3.49 20.25
CA GLU A 24 8.01 2.46 21.28
C GLU A 24 7.68 1.03 20.82
N TYR A 25 6.91 0.88 19.74
CA TYR A 25 6.59 -0.43 19.16
C TYR A 25 7.47 -0.78 17.95
N ILE A 26 8.28 0.15 17.46
CA ILE A 26 9.19 -0.10 16.34
C ILE A 26 10.37 -0.91 16.84
N CYS A 27 10.62 -2.04 16.21
CA CYS A 27 11.72 -2.93 16.57
C CYS A 27 12.34 -3.60 15.34
N THR A 28 13.54 -4.16 15.52
CA THR A 28 14.16 -5.05 14.54
C THR A 28 13.75 -6.48 14.88
N PRO A 29 13.23 -7.26 13.90
CA PRO A 29 12.78 -8.62 14.19
C PRO A 29 13.95 -9.56 14.44
N THR A 30 13.73 -10.52 15.33
CA THR A 30 14.53 -11.73 15.42
C THR A 30 13.87 -12.87 14.62
N GLU A 31 14.60 -13.92 14.31
CA GLU A 31 14.04 -15.11 13.66
C GLU A 31 12.91 -15.75 14.50
N GLU A 32 13.01 -15.68 15.85
CA GLU A 32 11.98 -16.18 16.74
C GLU A 32 10.70 -15.35 16.69
N ASP A 33 10.80 -14.02 16.60
CA ASP A 33 9.64 -13.13 16.43
C ASP A 33 8.86 -13.48 15.16
N VAL A 34 9.58 -13.75 14.06
CA VAL A 34 8.96 -14.14 12.79
C VAL A 34 8.30 -15.51 12.88
N LYS A 35 8.96 -16.50 13.50
CA LYS A 35 8.38 -17.84 13.73
C LYS A 35 7.12 -17.78 14.60
N ASN A 36 7.13 -16.94 15.63
CA ASN A 36 5.98 -16.72 16.50
C ASN A 36 4.84 -16.05 15.70
N LEU A 37 5.13 -15.00 14.92
CA LEU A 37 4.16 -14.36 14.04
C LEU A 37 3.51 -15.37 13.09
N ILE A 38 4.31 -16.17 12.38
CA ILE A 38 3.82 -17.18 11.43
C ILE A 38 2.91 -18.19 12.12
N LYS A 39 3.31 -18.67 13.29
CA LYS A 39 2.55 -19.64 14.08
C LYS A 39 1.22 -19.07 14.57
N GLU A 40 1.23 -17.87 15.13
CA GLU A 40 0.03 -17.24 15.69
C GLU A 40 -0.91 -16.72 14.60
N ALA A 41 -0.36 -16.21 13.50
CA ALA A 41 -1.12 -15.74 12.36
C ALA A 41 -1.91 -16.86 11.66
N ALA A 42 -1.47 -18.12 11.76
CA ALA A 42 -2.16 -19.29 11.21
C ALA A 42 -2.66 -19.09 9.75
N GLY A 43 -1.88 -18.40 8.92
CA GLY A 43 -2.22 -18.08 7.52
C GLY A 43 -3.18 -16.90 7.33
N ILE A 44 -3.57 -16.19 8.37
CA ILE A 44 -4.40 -14.97 8.27
C ILE A 44 -3.59 -13.79 7.73
N VAL A 45 -2.32 -13.65 8.13
CA VAL A 45 -1.42 -12.61 7.62
C VAL A 45 -0.99 -12.99 6.20
N LYS A 46 -1.33 -12.15 5.23
CA LYS A 46 -1.01 -12.32 3.81
C LYS A 46 0.14 -11.44 3.36
N MET A 47 0.31 -10.31 4.01
CA MET A 47 1.32 -9.32 3.65
C MET A 47 1.87 -8.64 4.89
N ILE A 48 3.12 -8.20 4.81
CA ILE A 48 3.73 -7.32 5.81
C ILE A 48 4.48 -6.18 5.12
N THR A 49 4.29 -4.95 5.61
CA THR A 49 5.15 -3.81 5.26
C THR A 49 6.29 -3.74 6.25
N LEU A 50 7.51 -3.67 5.74
CA LEU A 50 8.74 -3.51 6.51
C LEU A 50 9.76 -2.61 5.79
N ALA A 51 10.72 -2.10 6.55
CA ALA A 51 11.87 -1.36 6.02
C ALA A 51 12.99 -2.35 5.67
N PRO A 52 13.35 -2.52 4.39
CA PRO A 52 14.31 -3.55 3.97
C PRO A 52 15.71 -3.36 4.56
N GLU A 53 16.09 -2.12 4.89
CA GLU A 53 17.37 -1.80 5.53
C GLU A 53 17.41 -2.11 7.03
N MET A 54 16.25 -2.40 7.64
CA MET A 54 16.11 -2.71 9.07
C MET A 54 16.02 -4.20 9.35
N VAL A 55 15.98 -5.03 8.31
CA VAL A 55 15.68 -6.45 8.42
C VAL A 55 16.76 -7.27 7.73
N GLU A 56 17.24 -8.33 8.39
CA GLU A 56 18.20 -9.24 7.79
C GLU A 56 17.60 -10.04 6.63
N GLU A 57 18.43 -10.42 5.67
CA GLU A 57 18.02 -11.14 4.48
C GLU A 57 17.38 -12.51 4.80
N SER A 58 17.88 -13.19 5.84
CA SER A 58 17.32 -14.45 6.36
C SER A 58 15.86 -14.32 6.82
N ILE A 59 15.52 -13.18 7.41
CA ILE A 59 14.15 -12.87 7.84
C ILE A 59 13.22 -12.68 6.62
N ILE A 60 13.71 -11.99 5.60
CA ILE A 60 12.99 -11.82 4.33
C ILE A 60 12.71 -13.18 3.70
N ASP A 61 13.71 -14.07 3.65
CA ASP A 61 13.56 -15.41 3.13
C ASP A 61 12.53 -16.22 3.93
N LEU A 62 12.62 -16.20 5.24
CA LEU A 62 11.70 -16.92 6.13
C LEU A 62 10.23 -16.49 5.92
N LEU A 63 9.96 -15.19 5.77
CA LEU A 63 8.62 -14.68 5.49
C LEU A 63 8.11 -15.16 4.12
N LEU A 64 8.94 -15.03 3.06
CA LEU A 64 8.59 -15.43 1.71
C LEU A 64 8.35 -16.94 1.58
N GLU A 65 9.16 -17.78 2.22
CA GLU A 65 9.02 -19.24 2.27
C GLU A 65 7.71 -19.68 2.93
N ASN A 66 7.20 -18.86 3.87
CA ASN A 66 5.90 -19.09 4.51
C ASN A 66 4.72 -18.42 3.80
N GLY A 67 4.92 -17.94 2.58
CA GLY A 67 3.87 -17.39 1.73
C GLY A 67 3.37 -16.01 2.15
N ILE A 68 4.12 -15.29 3.00
CA ILE A 68 3.81 -13.91 3.39
C ILE A 68 4.44 -12.97 2.35
N LEU A 69 3.62 -12.16 1.68
CA LEU A 69 4.09 -11.13 0.76
C LEU A 69 4.78 -10.02 1.55
N ILE A 70 5.91 -9.55 1.05
CA ILE A 70 6.64 -8.44 1.67
C ILE A 70 6.49 -7.20 0.79
N SER A 71 6.06 -6.10 1.41
CA SER A 71 6.02 -4.77 0.81
C SER A 71 7.03 -3.87 1.51
N ALA A 72 7.88 -3.20 0.75
CA ALA A 72 8.83 -2.25 1.31
C ALA A 72 8.14 -0.91 1.58
N GLY A 73 8.25 -0.41 2.81
CA GLY A 73 7.65 0.85 3.22
C GLY A 73 8.19 1.31 4.56
N HIS A 74 7.85 2.53 4.97
CA HIS A 74 8.37 3.15 6.19
C HIS A 74 9.90 3.02 6.30
N SER A 75 10.59 3.36 5.21
CA SER A 75 11.98 3.03 4.98
C SER A 75 12.79 4.30 4.68
N ASN A 76 13.92 4.43 5.35
CA ASN A 76 14.92 5.46 5.06
C ASN A 76 16.10 4.92 4.23
N ALA A 77 15.88 3.82 3.50
CA ALA A 77 16.89 3.20 2.68
C ALA A 77 17.48 4.17 1.65
N SER A 78 18.78 4.17 1.50
CA SER A 78 19.43 4.74 0.33
C SER A 78 19.00 4.01 -0.94
N TYR A 79 19.20 4.62 -2.10
CA TYR A 79 18.94 3.99 -3.39
C TYR A 79 19.57 2.58 -3.49
N LYS A 80 20.84 2.46 -3.10
CA LYS A 80 21.58 1.18 -3.14
C LYS A 80 20.97 0.12 -2.22
N GLN A 81 20.58 0.50 -1.00
CA GLN A 81 19.94 -0.41 -0.06
C GLN A 81 18.57 -0.87 -0.59
N ALA A 82 17.75 0.06 -1.10
CA ALA A 82 16.46 -0.25 -1.69
C ALA A 82 16.59 -1.21 -2.88
N VAL A 83 17.49 -0.95 -3.83
CA VAL A 83 17.78 -1.84 -4.98
C VAL A 83 18.19 -3.24 -4.50
N THR A 84 18.97 -3.32 -3.43
CA THR A 84 19.36 -4.62 -2.85
C THR A 84 18.14 -5.36 -2.29
N GLY A 85 17.28 -4.70 -1.51
CA GLY A 85 16.03 -5.28 -1.00
C GLY A 85 15.09 -5.73 -2.12
N PHE A 86 15.00 -4.95 -3.20
CA PHE A 86 14.15 -5.25 -4.35
C PHE A 86 14.58 -6.46 -5.20
N LYS A 87 15.73 -7.06 -4.94
CA LYS A 87 16.05 -8.37 -5.51
C LYS A 87 15.04 -9.42 -5.07
N LYS A 88 14.56 -9.36 -3.83
CA LYS A 88 13.61 -10.30 -3.23
C LYS A 88 12.22 -9.69 -3.05
N ILE A 89 12.12 -8.45 -2.59
CA ILE A 89 10.87 -7.73 -2.34
C ILE A 89 10.34 -7.15 -3.65
N LYS A 90 9.08 -7.43 -3.99
CA LYS A 90 8.47 -7.01 -5.27
C LYS A 90 7.31 -6.03 -5.10
N LEU A 91 7.11 -5.53 -3.88
CA LEU A 91 6.05 -4.59 -3.55
C LEU A 91 6.62 -3.40 -2.78
N ALA A 92 5.95 -2.24 -2.91
CA ALA A 92 6.20 -1.05 -2.11
C ALA A 92 4.86 -0.43 -1.67
N THR A 93 4.80 0.04 -0.43
CA THR A 93 3.59 0.57 0.21
C THR A 93 3.55 2.09 0.05
N HIS A 94 2.37 2.65 -0.30
CA HIS A 94 2.03 4.08 -0.36
C HIS A 94 3.17 4.99 -0.84
N LEU A 95 3.58 4.82 -2.10
CA LEU A 95 4.67 5.56 -2.75
C LEU A 95 4.73 7.04 -2.32
N PHE A 96 5.93 7.53 -2.01
CA PHE A 96 6.30 8.81 -1.43
C PHE A 96 6.14 8.93 0.09
N ASN A 97 5.19 8.23 0.71
CA ASN A 97 4.88 8.39 2.12
C ASN A 97 5.82 7.58 2.99
N ALA A 98 6.34 8.21 4.04
CA ALA A 98 7.30 7.58 4.96
C ALA A 98 8.47 6.84 4.24
N MET A 99 9.00 7.43 3.17
CA MET A 99 10.12 6.91 2.38
C MET A 99 11.24 7.94 2.26
N SER A 100 12.48 7.50 1.98
CA SER A 100 13.55 8.39 1.51
C SER A 100 13.19 8.96 0.14
N PRO A 101 13.23 10.31 -0.02
CA PRO A 101 12.70 10.98 -1.21
C PRO A 101 13.62 10.84 -2.42
N LEU A 102 13.04 11.07 -3.62
CA LEU A 102 13.80 11.21 -4.86
C LEU A 102 14.53 12.55 -4.88
N GLN A 103 15.84 12.52 -4.77
CA GLN A 103 16.72 13.67 -4.91
C GLN A 103 17.74 13.45 -6.03
N SER A 104 18.30 14.54 -6.58
CA SER A 104 19.18 14.48 -7.75
C SER A 104 20.48 13.68 -7.52
N ARG A 105 20.99 13.64 -6.30
CA ARG A 105 22.25 12.96 -5.94
C ARG A 105 22.06 11.71 -5.10
N GLU A 106 20.92 11.55 -4.47
CA GLU A 106 20.48 10.36 -3.73
C GLU A 106 19.02 10.10 -4.07
N PRO A 107 18.75 9.22 -5.04
CA PRO A 107 17.37 8.99 -5.48
C PRO A 107 16.49 8.29 -4.43
N GLY A 108 17.07 7.74 -3.38
CA GLY A 108 16.38 7.13 -2.28
C GLY A 108 15.54 5.93 -2.69
N MET A 109 14.63 5.55 -1.80
CA MET A 109 13.68 4.46 -2.04
C MET A 109 12.69 4.80 -3.16
N VAL A 110 12.20 6.04 -3.21
CA VAL A 110 11.29 6.48 -4.28
C VAL A 110 11.95 6.29 -5.64
N GLY A 111 13.20 6.73 -5.81
CA GLY A 111 13.94 6.56 -7.06
C GLY A 111 14.19 5.09 -7.41
N ALA A 112 14.45 4.25 -6.41
CA ALA A 112 14.66 2.81 -6.63
C ALA A 112 13.37 2.11 -7.10
N ILE A 113 12.19 2.51 -6.56
CA ILE A 113 10.89 2.00 -7.02
C ILE A 113 10.64 2.42 -8.47
N LEU A 114 10.80 3.71 -8.76
CA LEU A 114 10.52 4.26 -10.10
C LEU A 114 11.46 3.68 -11.17
N ASN A 115 12.71 3.39 -10.82
CA ASN A 115 13.72 2.82 -11.73
C ASN A 115 13.70 1.29 -11.81
N SER A 116 12.83 0.62 -11.06
CA SER A 116 12.69 -0.84 -11.09
C SER A 116 11.72 -1.29 -12.19
N ASP A 117 12.04 -2.39 -12.88
CA ASP A 117 11.12 -3.01 -13.84
C ASP A 117 10.19 -4.05 -13.20
N THR A 118 10.41 -4.41 -11.94
CA THR A 118 9.71 -5.55 -11.30
C THR A 118 8.95 -5.21 -10.03
N VAL A 119 9.19 -4.04 -9.42
CA VAL A 119 8.52 -3.64 -8.19
C VAL A 119 7.17 -3.02 -8.51
N ASN A 120 6.11 -3.55 -7.91
CA ASN A 120 4.79 -2.93 -7.91
C ASN A 120 4.67 -1.99 -6.72
N SER A 121 4.02 -0.86 -6.87
CA SER A 121 3.85 0.09 -5.78
C SER A 121 2.40 0.51 -5.62
N SER A 122 1.93 0.54 -4.39
CA SER A 122 0.66 1.18 -4.08
C SER A 122 0.81 2.70 -3.98
N ILE A 123 -0.29 3.41 -4.21
CA ILE A 123 -0.38 4.86 -4.07
C ILE A 123 -1.75 5.27 -3.52
N VAL A 124 -1.79 6.33 -2.72
CA VAL A 124 -3.02 6.91 -2.15
C VAL A 124 -3.40 8.13 -2.98
N ALA A 125 -4.55 8.07 -3.65
CA ALA A 125 -5.00 9.10 -4.60
C ALA A 125 -6.00 10.09 -3.96
N ASP A 126 -5.62 10.68 -2.82
CA ASP A 126 -6.44 11.65 -2.09
C ASP A 126 -6.04 13.12 -2.31
N GLY A 127 -4.89 13.37 -2.99
CA GLY A 127 -4.32 14.70 -3.20
C GLY A 127 -3.59 15.28 -1.99
N ARG A 128 -3.41 14.49 -0.91
CA ARG A 128 -2.66 14.83 0.31
C ARG A 128 -1.45 13.95 0.52
N HIS A 129 -1.65 12.64 0.45
CA HIS A 129 -0.54 11.66 0.47
C HIS A 129 0.32 11.77 -0.77
N ALA A 130 -0.29 12.07 -1.92
CA ALA A 130 0.42 12.35 -3.17
C ALA A 130 -0.34 13.38 -3.99
N ASP A 131 0.37 14.38 -4.53
CA ASP A 131 -0.20 15.33 -5.48
C ASP A 131 -0.60 14.59 -6.77
N PHE A 132 -1.70 15.03 -7.40
CA PHE A 132 -2.23 14.38 -8.60
C PHE A 132 -1.26 14.42 -9.80
N ALA A 133 -0.44 15.47 -9.90
CA ALA A 133 0.62 15.50 -10.92
C ALA A 133 1.68 14.42 -10.65
N SER A 134 2.04 14.17 -9.39
CA SER A 134 2.95 13.09 -9.00
C SER A 134 2.36 11.72 -9.32
N ILE A 135 1.06 11.51 -9.06
CA ILE A 135 0.35 10.27 -9.43
C ILE A 135 0.40 10.05 -10.94
N GLN A 136 0.13 11.09 -11.74
CA GLN A 136 0.19 11.03 -13.20
C GLN A 136 1.60 10.65 -13.70
N LEU A 137 2.65 11.26 -13.13
CA LEU A 137 4.05 10.94 -13.46
C LEU A 137 4.39 9.48 -13.11
N CYS A 138 4.02 9.05 -11.91
CA CYS A 138 4.25 7.66 -11.47
C CYS A 138 3.51 6.67 -12.38
N LYS A 139 2.28 7.00 -12.80
CA LYS A 139 1.52 6.15 -13.72
C LYS A 139 2.21 6.00 -15.08
N LYS A 140 2.79 7.08 -15.61
CA LYS A 140 3.56 7.03 -16.86
C LYS A 140 4.81 6.15 -16.76
N ILE A 141 5.47 6.14 -15.59
CA ILE A 141 6.71 5.39 -15.36
C ILE A 141 6.41 3.93 -15.02
N LEU A 142 5.51 3.69 -14.07
CA LEU A 142 5.25 2.35 -13.53
C LEU A 142 4.25 1.54 -14.36
N GLY A 143 3.39 2.19 -15.15
CA GLY A 143 2.38 1.50 -15.93
C GLY A 143 1.45 0.64 -15.07
N GLU A 144 1.31 -0.65 -15.39
CA GLU A 144 0.47 -1.60 -14.65
C GLU A 144 1.01 -1.94 -13.25
N ARG A 145 2.24 -1.57 -12.93
CA ARG A 145 2.85 -1.78 -11.61
C ARG A 145 2.38 -0.78 -10.56
N LEU A 146 1.65 0.29 -10.93
CA LEU A 146 1.04 1.23 -9.99
C LEU A 146 -0.41 0.84 -9.71
N PHE A 147 -0.75 0.64 -8.44
CA PHE A 147 -2.10 0.29 -8.01
C PHE A 147 -2.59 1.15 -6.85
N LEU A 148 -3.90 1.20 -6.64
CA LEU A 148 -4.52 2.04 -5.63
C LEU A 148 -4.69 1.31 -4.30
N ILE A 149 -4.47 2.05 -3.21
CA ILE A 149 -4.91 1.74 -1.86
C ILE A 149 -5.60 2.98 -1.28
N THR A 150 -6.40 2.80 -0.27
CA THR A 150 -7.03 3.91 0.43
C THR A 150 -6.18 4.44 1.57
N ASP A 151 -5.47 3.57 2.26
CA ASP A 151 -4.79 3.90 3.51
C ASP A 151 -5.75 4.61 4.50
N ALA A 152 -7.00 4.15 4.51
CA ALA A 152 -8.06 4.77 5.27
C ALA A 152 -8.09 4.24 6.69
N VAL A 153 -8.34 5.16 7.63
CA VAL A 153 -8.57 4.86 9.03
C VAL A 153 -9.97 5.31 9.45
N ALA A 154 -10.41 4.85 10.61
CA ALA A 154 -11.63 5.33 11.25
C ALA A 154 -11.30 6.33 12.37
N GLU A 155 -12.23 7.24 12.66
CA GLU A 155 -12.08 8.13 13.80
C GLU A 155 -11.95 7.35 15.10
N THR A 156 -10.94 7.67 15.88
CA THR A 156 -10.66 7.02 17.17
C THR A 156 -10.22 8.07 18.16
N THR A 157 -11.04 8.31 19.18
CA THR A 157 -10.81 9.35 20.20
C THR A 157 -10.24 8.81 21.50
N SER A 158 -10.04 7.48 21.60
CA SER A 158 -9.50 6.80 22.79
C SER A 158 -8.49 5.74 22.41
N GLY A 159 -7.70 5.28 23.36
CA GLY A 159 -6.64 4.30 23.16
C GLY A 159 -5.33 4.94 22.68
N THR A 160 -4.40 4.07 22.31
CA THR A 160 -3.02 4.43 21.98
C THR A 160 -2.91 5.12 20.62
N TYR A 161 -3.71 4.68 19.65
CA TYR A 161 -3.79 5.29 18.31
C TYR A 161 -5.07 6.12 18.21
N GLN A 162 -4.93 7.44 18.25
CA GLN A 162 -6.05 8.38 18.10
C GLN A 162 -6.00 8.98 16.71
N HIS A 163 -7.08 8.79 15.94
CA HIS A 163 -7.23 9.37 14.61
C HIS A 163 -8.31 10.44 14.66
N VAL A 164 -7.89 11.69 14.56
CA VAL A 164 -8.78 12.87 14.61
C VAL A 164 -9.15 13.27 13.20
N PHE A 165 -10.45 13.26 12.88
CA PHE A 165 -10.93 13.69 11.56
C PHE A 165 -10.72 15.19 11.34
N LYS A 166 -10.15 15.56 10.20
CA LYS A 166 -9.87 16.92 9.76
C LYS A 166 -10.40 17.15 8.35
N ASN A 167 -11.68 17.44 8.23
CA ASN A 167 -12.39 17.68 6.97
C ASN A 167 -12.42 16.49 6.01
N ASP A 168 -11.28 16.03 5.50
CA ASP A 168 -11.15 15.03 4.44
C ASP A 168 -10.00 14.02 4.67
N HIS A 169 -9.34 14.09 5.82
CA HIS A 169 -8.24 13.19 6.21
C HIS A 169 -8.19 13.04 7.73
N PHE A 170 -7.31 12.18 8.22
CA PHE A 170 -7.08 11.98 9.64
C PHE A 170 -5.66 12.41 10.05
N THR A 171 -5.56 12.95 11.27
CA THR A 171 -4.29 13.29 11.90
C THR A 171 -4.20 12.65 13.28
N LEU A 172 -2.97 12.43 13.75
CA LEU A 172 -2.74 12.27 15.19
C LEU A 172 -3.04 13.57 15.94
N PRO A 173 -3.18 13.54 17.28
CA PRO A 173 -3.38 14.75 18.07
C PRO A 173 -2.32 15.84 17.88
N ASP A 174 -1.09 15.46 17.52
CA ASP A 174 0.04 16.37 17.22
C ASP A 174 0.00 16.98 15.81
N GLY A 175 -1.01 16.62 15.00
CA GLY A 175 -1.18 17.09 13.62
C GLY A 175 -0.48 16.25 12.56
N THR A 176 0.24 15.19 12.94
CA THR A 176 0.84 14.26 11.96
C THR A 176 -0.25 13.57 11.15
N LEU A 177 -0.11 13.52 9.81
CA LEU A 177 -1.01 12.76 8.94
C LEU A 177 -1.02 11.29 9.38
N SER A 178 -2.19 10.72 9.63
CA SER A 178 -2.33 9.39 10.23
C SER A 178 -3.17 8.42 9.41
N GLY A 179 -3.57 8.83 8.23
CA GLY A 179 -4.35 8.04 7.30
C GLY A 179 -5.36 8.86 6.52
N SER A 180 -5.97 8.27 5.53
CA SER A 180 -6.95 8.92 4.68
C SER A 180 -8.39 8.68 5.15
N ALA A 181 -9.30 9.51 4.66
CA ALA A 181 -10.76 9.26 4.66
C ALA A 181 -11.24 8.81 3.27
N LEU A 182 -10.33 8.30 2.44
CA LEU A 182 -10.54 7.98 1.04
C LEU A 182 -11.33 6.66 0.91
N THR A 183 -12.37 6.66 0.09
CA THR A 183 -12.95 5.42 -0.42
C THR A 183 -12.29 5.02 -1.73
N MET A 184 -12.30 3.73 -2.07
CA MET A 184 -11.69 3.29 -3.34
C MET A 184 -12.36 3.92 -4.56
N MET A 185 -13.70 4.08 -4.55
CA MET A 185 -14.40 4.75 -5.66
C MET A 185 -14.00 6.23 -5.78
N LYS A 186 -13.76 6.92 -4.66
CA LYS A 186 -13.24 8.28 -4.66
C LYS A 186 -11.80 8.34 -5.20
N ALA A 187 -10.97 7.34 -4.90
CA ALA A 187 -9.62 7.22 -5.45
C ALA A 187 -9.66 7.09 -6.98
N VAL A 188 -10.53 6.23 -7.51
CA VAL A 188 -10.75 6.07 -8.96
C VAL A 188 -11.22 7.40 -9.57
N LYS A 189 -12.23 8.05 -8.98
CA LYS A 189 -12.73 9.36 -9.43
C LYS A 189 -11.61 10.42 -9.48
N ASN A 190 -10.79 10.50 -8.45
CA ASN A 190 -9.66 11.41 -8.38
C ASN A 190 -8.60 11.11 -9.47
N CYS A 191 -8.29 9.84 -9.70
CA CYS A 191 -7.38 9.43 -10.77
C CYS A 191 -7.87 9.91 -12.14
N VAL A 192 -9.16 9.78 -12.42
CA VAL A 192 -9.75 10.20 -13.70
C VAL A 192 -9.81 11.73 -13.80
N GLN A 193 -10.43 12.39 -12.82
CA GLN A 193 -10.77 13.80 -12.91
C GLN A 193 -9.61 14.73 -12.59
N GLN A 194 -8.67 14.32 -11.73
CA GLN A 194 -7.57 15.17 -11.26
C GLN A 194 -6.21 14.75 -11.84
N ALA A 195 -5.94 13.44 -11.95
CA ALA A 195 -4.67 12.95 -12.48
C ALA A 195 -4.72 12.64 -13.99
N GLY A 196 -5.89 12.75 -14.66
CA GLY A 196 -6.04 12.52 -16.09
C GLY A 196 -5.75 11.08 -16.54
N ILE A 197 -5.97 10.12 -15.64
CA ILE A 197 -5.83 8.69 -15.93
C ILE A 197 -7.14 8.20 -16.56
N GLU A 198 -7.05 7.42 -17.64
CA GLU A 198 -8.21 6.86 -18.33
C GLU A 198 -9.02 5.96 -17.36
N LEU A 199 -10.36 6.03 -17.43
CA LEU A 199 -11.27 5.34 -16.48
C LEU A 199 -11.01 3.85 -16.40
N ALA A 200 -10.87 3.16 -17.53
CA ALA A 200 -10.62 1.72 -17.55
C ALA A 200 -9.29 1.39 -16.85
N GLU A 201 -8.29 2.26 -16.95
CA GLU A 201 -7.01 2.10 -16.29
C GLU A 201 -7.10 2.36 -14.78
N ALA A 202 -7.81 3.41 -14.36
CA ALA A 202 -8.05 3.68 -12.94
C ALA A 202 -8.83 2.52 -12.26
N LEU A 203 -9.78 1.93 -12.97
CA LEU A 203 -10.50 0.73 -12.50
C LEU A 203 -9.56 -0.47 -12.39
N ARG A 204 -8.65 -0.70 -13.34
CA ARG A 204 -7.63 -1.76 -13.23
C ARG A 204 -6.69 -1.54 -12.04
N MET A 205 -6.28 -0.31 -11.79
CA MET A 205 -5.48 0.05 -10.62
C MET A 205 -6.18 -0.27 -9.29
N ALA A 206 -7.51 -0.17 -9.25
CA ALA A 206 -8.31 -0.45 -8.05
C ALA A 206 -8.72 -1.93 -7.91
N SER A 207 -8.60 -2.74 -8.96
CA SER A 207 -9.16 -4.11 -8.97
C SER A 207 -8.19 -5.16 -9.51
N LEU A 208 -7.88 -5.13 -10.80
CA LEU A 208 -7.09 -6.18 -11.46
C LEU A 208 -5.64 -6.22 -10.96
N TYR A 209 -4.98 -5.08 -10.79
CA TYR A 209 -3.58 -5.06 -10.40
C TYR A 209 -3.37 -5.55 -8.96
N PRO A 210 -4.15 -5.11 -7.95
CA PRO A 210 -4.06 -5.74 -6.62
C PRO A 210 -4.49 -7.20 -6.61
N ALA A 211 -5.44 -7.64 -7.46
CA ALA A 211 -5.79 -9.04 -7.58
C ALA A 211 -4.62 -9.90 -8.09
N ARG A 212 -3.85 -9.41 -9.07
CA ARG A 212 -2.63 -10.09 -9.56
C ARG A 212 -1.57 -10.24 -8.45
N ILE A 213 -1.38 -9.20 -7.63
CA ILE A 213 -0.45 -9.23 -6.49
C ILE A 213 -0.83 -10.33 -5.50
N LEU A 214 -2.14 -10.44 -5.23
CA LEU A 214 -2.69 -11.44 -4.30
C LEU A 214 -2.94 -12.81 -4.97
N LYS A 215 -2.60 -12.97 -6.26
CA LYS A 215 -2.81 -14.19 -7.07
C LYS A 215 -4.27 -14.65 -7.11
N THR A 216 -5.19 -13.68 -7.14
CA THR A 216 -6.65 -13.90 -7.20
C THR A 216 -7.25 -13.40 -8.52
N GLU A 217 -6.45 -13.00 -9.49
CA GLU A 217 -6.85 -12.46 -10.78
C GLU A 217 -7.61 -13.44 -11.66
N ASN A 218 -7.61 -14.72 -11.32
CA ASN A 218 -8.42 -15.74 -12.00
C ASN A 218 -9.85 -15.86 -11.45
N GLU A 219 -10.15 -15.18 -10.36
CA GLU A 219 -11.44 -15.23 -9.67
C GLU A 219 -12.12 -13.85 -9.56
N GLN A 220 -11.34 -12.77 -9.59
CA GLN A 220 -11.82 -11.40 -9.37
C GLN A 220 -10.94 -10.37 -10.09
N GLY A 221 -11.38 -9.10 -10.07
CA GLY A 221 -10.68 -7.98 -10.71
C GLY A 221 -11.13 -7.69 -12.14
N LEU A 222 -11.96 -8.53 -12.73
CA LEU A 222 -12.55 -8.35 -14.06
C LEU A 222 -14.02 -8.81 -14.04
N ILE A 223 -14.83 -8.22 -14.92
CA ILE A 223 -16.16 -8.73 -15.25
C ILE A 223 -16.00 -9.81 -16.30
N LYS A 224 -16.01 -11.07 -15.89
CA LYS A 224 -15.77 -12.22 -16.76
C LYS A 224 -16.56 -13.45 -16.27
N LYS A 225 -16.92 -14.36 -17.20
CA LYS A 225 -17.58 -15.62 -16.86
C LYS A 225 -16.73 -16.40 -15.85
N ASN A 226 -17.38 -16.96 -14.84
CA ASN A 226 -16.81 -17.73 -13.72
C ASN A 226 -16.00 -16.88 -12.71
N TYR A 227 -16.05 -15.54 -12.79
CA TYR A 227 -15.51 -14.67 -11.76
C TYR A 227 -16.56 -14.40 -10.66
N LYS A 228 -16.08 -13.99 -9.48
CA LYS A 228 -16.97 -13.57 -8.38
C LYS A 228 -17.89 -12.45 -8.86
N ALA A 229 -19.16 -12.60 -8.59
CA ALA A 229 -20.20 -11.63 -8.98
C ALA A 229 -20.27 -10.50 -7.94
N ALA A 230 -19.21 -9.70 -7.88
CA ALA A 230 -19.11 -8.51 -7.04
C ALA A 230 -18.87 -7.30 -7.94
N PHE A 231 -19.82 -6.35 -7.94
CA PHE A 231 -19.83 -5.23 -8.86
C PHE A 231 -20.03 -3.92 -8.10
N VAL A 232 -19.44 -2.86 -8.65
CA VAL A 232 -19.69 -1.48 -8.24
C VAL A 232 -20.43 -0.78 -9.37
N VAL A 233 -21.57 -0.18 -9.06
CA VAL A 233 -22.36 0.64 -9.98
C VAL A 233 -22.15 2.11 -9.64
N PHE A 234 -21.86 2.92 -10.63
CA PHE A 234 -21.61 4.36 -10.47
C PHE A 234 -22.24 5.14 -11.64
N ASP A 235 -22.51 6.42 -11.41
CA ASP A 235 -23.07 7.34 -12.40
C ASP A 235 -21.98 7.91 -13.35
N ASN A 236 -22.38 8.75 -14.29
CA ASN A 236 -21.45 9.38 -15.25
C ASN A 236 -20.46 10.36 -14.59
N GLU A 237 -20.78 10.86 -13.39
CA GLU A 237 -19.92 11.71 -12.58
C GLU A 237 -18.99 10.90 -11.66
N LEU A 238 -19.01 9.56 -11.80
CA LEU A 238 -18.25 8.61 -10.99
C LEU A 238 -18.62 8.66 -9.49
N ASN A 239 -19.88 8.91 -9.18
CA ASN A 239 -20.39 8.75 -7.83
C ASN A 239 -20.92 7.33 -7.65
N LEU A 240 -20.62 6.73 -6.50
CA LEU A 240 -21.11 5.39 -6.16
C LEU A 240 -22.64 5.41 -6.08
N ALA A 241 -23.30 4.56 -6.86
CA ALA A 241 -24.72 4.35 -6.83
C ALA A 241 -25.08 3.09 -6.01
N GLU A 242 -24.41 1.96 -6.25
CA GLU A 242 -24.70 0.69 -5.59
C GLU A 242 -23.47 -0.22 -5.54
N VAL A 243 -23.42 -1.09 -4.55
CA VAL A 243 -22.49 -2.24 -4.49
C VAL A 243 -23.32 -3.51 -4.52
N ILE A 244 -23.08 -4.35 -5.52
CA ILE A 244 -23.79 -5.60 -5.73
C ILE A 244 -22.80 -6.74 -5.43
N ASP A 245 -23.10 -7.57 -4.45
CA ASP A 245 -22.28 -8.72 -4.07
C ASP A 245 -23.13 -9.98 -3.93
N PHE A 246 -22.98 -10.88 -4.88
CA PHE A 246 -23.63 -12.19 -4.90
C PHE A 246 -22.69 -13.34 -4.50
N SER A 247 -21.48 -13.03 -4.03
CA SER A 247 -20.44 -14.00 -3.67
C SER A 247 -20.58 -14.58 -2.24
#